data_a3dc77789e210f9bea087e34cad152a7
#
_entry.id   a3dc77789e210f9bea087e34cad152a7
#
_cell.length_a   1.000
_cell.length_b   1.000
_cell.length_c   1.000
_cell.angle_alpha   90.00
_cell.angle_beta   90.00
_cell.angle_gamma   90.00
#
_symmetry.space_group_name_H-M   'P 1'
#
loop_
_entity.id
_entity.type
_entity.pdbx_description
1 polymer ?
#
loop_
_entity_poly.entity_id
_entity_poly.type
_entity_poly.pdbx_seq_one_letter_code
_entity_poly.pdbx_strand_id
1 'polypeptide(L)'
;MNFSDFGSMQNIMPYRPNIKINKLHDDAHLPTYGSKNAACADLYAYIGFDDATIVNKSGDRCIMIQPHETVKVHTGLRMAPPEGWYVAIYARSGLATKQGLAPANKTGICDQDYRGEYIVALHNHSNIPQMITHGDRIAQMAVVPFWQADFEEVSELDETERGAGGFGSTGKQ
;
A
#
# COMPACT_ATOMS: atom_id res chain seq x y z
N MET A 1 13.77 -26.71 2.51
CA MET A 1 13.96 -26.17 3.87
C MET A 1 12.99 -26.88 4.79
N ASN A 2 13.49 -27.68 5.73
CA ASN A 2 12.62 -28.41 6.66
C ASN A 2 12.16 -27.46 7.78
N PHE A 3 10.88 -27.57 8.19
CA PHE A 3 10.29 -26.80 9.30
C PHE A 3 10.98 -27.00 10.66
N SER A 4 11.91 -27.94 10.77
CA SER A 4 12.74 -28.17 11.96
C SER A 4 13.84 -27.13 12.20
N ASP A 5 14.12 -26.24 11.24
CA ASP A 5 15.16 -25.19 11.35
C ASP A 5 14.66 -23.92 12.02
N PHE A 6 13.37 -23.82 12.37
CA PHE A 6 12.84 -22.79 13.24
C PHE A 6 13.19 -23.10 14.71
N GLY A 7 14.48 -23.16 15.01
CA GLY A 7 14.98 -23.23 16.38
C GLY A 7 14.47 -22.08 17.22
N SER A 8 13.95 -22.43 18.40
CA SER A 8 13.46 -21.59 19.51
C SER A 8 13.31 -20.08 19.22
N MET A 9 12.07 -19.61 19.19
CA MET A 9 11.67 -18.19 18.98
C MET A 9 12.25 -17.18 19.97
N GLN A 10 13.25 -17.53 20.78
CA GLN A 10 13.70 -16.68 21.91
C GLN A 10 14.70 -15.59 21.55
N ASN A 11 15.21 -15.49 20.29
CA ASN A 11 16.19 -14.46 19.92
C ASN A 11 16.11 -14.02 18.44
N ILE A 12 14.95 -14.02 17.80
CA ILE A 12 14.81 -13.42 16.48
C ILE A 12 14.72 -11.90 16.69
N MET A 13 15.86 -11.21 16.57
CA MET A 13 15.85 -9.77 16.28
C MET A 13 14.90 -9.57 15.09
N PRO A 14 13.90 -8.66 15.17
CA PRO A 14 12.98 -8.46 14.08
C PRO A 14 13.78 -8.14 12.81
N TYR A 15 13.71 -9.05 11.83
CA TYR A 15 14.37 -8.83 10.53
C TYR A 15 13.83 -7.53 9.93
N ARG A 16 14.73 -6.62 9.56
CA ARG A 16 14.38 -5.37 8.89
C ARG A 16 14.87 -5.43 7.46
N PRO A 17 13.97 -5.73 6.49
CA PRO A 17 14.36 -5.73 5.09
C PRO A 17 14.84 -4.33 4.67
N ASN A 18 15.98 -4.28 3.97
CA ASN A 18 16.50 -3.03 3.43
C ASN A 18 15.86 -2.76 2.06
N ILE A 19 15.14 -1.64 1.93
CA ILE A 19 14.55 -1.18 0.68
C ILE A 19 15.41 -0.07 0.11
N LYS A 20 15.87 -0.25 -1.12
CA LYS A 20 16.53 0.82 -1.88
C LYS A 20 15.45 1.74 -2.43
N ILE A 21 15.61 3.05 -2.22
CA ILE A 21 14.68 4.07 -2.69
C ILE A 21 15.42 5.08 -3.56
N ASN A 22 14.83 5.39 -4.72
CA ASN A 22 15.25 6.48 -5.58
C ASN A 22 14.16 7.56 -5.58
N LYS A 23 14.53 8.79 -5.26
CA LYS A 23 13.68 9.97 -5.40
C LYS A 23 13.73 10.46 -6.83
N LEU A 24 12.58 10.67 -7.44
CA LEU A 24 12.44 11.26 -8.78
C LEU A 24 12.54 12.79 -8.74
N HIS A 25 12.28 13.38 -7.57
CA HIS A 25 12.30 14.81 -7.31
C HIS A 25 12.90 15.08 -5.92
N ASP A 26 13.69 16.14 -5.79
CA ASP A 26 14.41 16.44 -4.54
C ASP A 26 13.48 16.68 -3.35
N ASP A 27 12.29 17.25 -3.60
CA ASP A 27 11.26 17.53 -2.61
C ASP A 27 10.25 16.38 -2.39
N ALA A 28 10.43 15.22 -3.02
CA ALA A 28 9.67 14.02 -2.68
C ALA A 28 10.03 13.52 -1.28
N HIS A 29 9.04 13.08 -0.52
CA HIS A 29 9.23 12.63 0.87
C HIS A 29 9.46 11.12 0.93
N LEU A 30 10.48 10.69 1.67
CA LEU A 30 10.69 9.28 1.97
C LEU A 30 9.58 8.75 2.91
N PRO A 31 9.22 7.46 2.83
CA PRO A 31 8.26 6.86 3.75
C PRO A 31 8.75 6.97 5.20
N THR A 32 7.84 7.24 6.14
CA THR A 32 8.17 7.35 7.56
C THR A 32 7.24 6.52 8.43
N TYR A 33 7.78 5.93 9.48
CA TYR A 33 6.97 5.24 10.48
C TYR A 33 6.44 6.24 11.52
N GLY A 34 5.14 6.20 11.78
CA GLY A 34 4.49 7.08 12.74
C GLY A 34 4.89 6.81 14.21
N SER A 35 5.42 5.61 14.52
CA SER A 35 5.95 5.24 15.84
C SER A 35 7.01 4.15 15.69
N LYS A 36 7.77 3.89 16.79
CA LYS A 36 8.81 2.85 16.83
C LYS A 36 8.30 1.45 16.43
N ASN A 37 7.05 1.15 16.75
CA ASN A 37 6.43 -0.17 16.53
C ASN A 37 5.32 -0.14 15.46
N ALA A 38 5.24 0.91 14.64
CA ALA A 38 4.30 0.96 13.54
C ALA A 38 4.63 -0.14 12.52
N ALA A 39 3.63 -0.89 12.08
CA ALA A 39 3.78 -1.94 11.07
C ALA A 39 3.91 -1.37 9.65
N CYS A 40 3.32 -0.20 9.40
CA CYS A 40 3.32 0.47 8.11
C CYS A 40 4.04 1.82 8.18
N ALA A 41 4.72 2.19 7.11
CA ALA A 41 5.25 3.53 6.89
C ALA A 41 4.27 4.36 6.07
N ASP A 42 4.10 5.63 6.40
CA ASP A 42 3.28 6.58 5.64
C ASP A 42 3.92 6.88 4.28
N LEU A 43 3.09 6.95 3.23
CA LEU A 43 3.43 7.44 1.89
C LEU A 43 2.86 8.85 1.70
N TYR A 44 3.66 9.72 1.09
CA TYR A 44 3.36 11.12 0.92
C TYR A 44 3.03 11.47 -0.53
N ALA A 45 2.08 12.39 -0.72
CA ALA A 45 1.76 12.94 -2.03
C ALA A 45 2.93 13.78 -2.56
N TYR A 46 3.35 13.49 -3.76
CA TYR A 46 4.14 14.41 -4.57
C TYR A 46 3.23 15.09 -5.59
N ILE A 47 3.07 16.40 -5.49
CA ILE A 47 2.33 17.20 -6.46
C ILE A 47 3.35 18.01 -7.25
N GLY A 48 3.47 17.73 -8.55
CA GLY A 48 4.29 18.50 -9.49
C GLY A 48 3.67 19.83 -9.87
N PHE A 49 4.22 20.48 -10.88
CA PHE A 49 3.60 21.65 -11.55
C PHE A 49 3.10 21.17 -12.92
N ASP A 50 1.85 20.80 -12.99
CA ASP A 50 1.14 20.40 -14.22
C ASP A 50 -0.23 21.10 -14.30
N ASP A 51 -0.99 20.85 -15.35
CA ASP A 51 -2.27 21.50 -15.61
C ASP A 51 -3.34 21.21 -14.54
N ALA A 52 -3.19 20.13 -13.77
CA ALA A 52 -4.11 19.76 -12.68
C ALA A 52 -3.72 20.39 -11.34
N THR A 53 -2.54 21.02 -11.25
CA THR A 53 -2.02 21.59 -10.02
C THR A 53 -2.70 22.91 -9.69
N ILE A 54 -3.24 22.99 -8.48
CA ILE A 54 -3.79 24.21 -7.88
C ILE A 54 -2.79 24.72 -6.84
N VAL A 55 -2.57 26.01 -6.79
CA VAL A 55 -1.81 26.64 -5.71
C VAL A 55 -2.81 27.24 -4.70
N ASN A 56 -2.77 26.77 -3.46
CA ASN A 56 -3.67 27.25 -2.42
C ASN A 56 -3.24 28.63 -1.90
N LYS A 57 -4.02 29.21 -0.98
CA LYS A 57 -3.73 30.54 -0.42
C LYS A 57 -2.41 30.64 0.35
N SER A 58 -1.88 29.48 0.81
CA SER A 58 -0.59 29.39 1.51
C SER A 58 0.59 29.23 0.54
N GLY A 59 0.32 29.08 -0.75
CA GLY A 59 1.35 28.84 -1.77
C GLY A 59 1.68 27.37 -2.00
N ASP A 60 0.94 26.44 -1.37
CA ASP A 60 1.20 25.00 -1.50
C ASP A 60 0.54 24.45 -2.76
N ARG A 61 1.23 23.51 -3.41
CA ARG A 61 0.73 22.74 -4.56
C ARG A 61 -0.31 21.72 -4.11
N CYS A 62 -1.48 21.71 -4.72
CA CYS A 62 -2.59 20.83 -4.39
C CYS A 62 -3.24 20.26 -5.64
N ILE A 63 -3.98 19.18 -5.48
CA ILE A 63 -4.94 18.65 -6.46
C ILE A 63 -6.30 18.49 -5.79
N MET A 64 -7.36 18.61 -6.57
CA MET A 64 -8.73 18.40 -6.13
C MET A 64 -9.23 17.07 -6.66
N ILE A 65 -9.80 16.24 -5.79
CA ILE A 65 -10.45 14.97 -6.17
C ILE A 65 -11.95 15.15 -5.99
N GLN A 66 -12.69 15.15 -7.10
CA GLN A 66 -14.14 15.34 -7.10
C GLN A 66 -14.84 14.13 -6.43
N PRO A 67 -16.11 14.28 -6.00
CA PRO A 67 -16.90 13.15 -5.51
C PRO A 67 -16.88 11.98 -6.49
N HIS A 68 -16.60 10.78 -5.97
CA HIS A 68 -16.54 9.51 -6.72
C HIS A 68 -15.49 9.45 -7.85
N GLU A 69 -14.57 10.39 -7.85
CA GLU A 69 -13.43 10.40 -8.76
C GLU A 69 -12.26 9.58 -8.22
N THR A 70 -11.47 9.01 -9.13
CA THR A 70 -10.17 8.38 -8.83
C THR A 70 -9.06 9.16 -9.51
N VAL A 71 -8.10 9.62 -8.73
CA VAL A 71 -6.91 10.33 -9.23
C VAL A 71 -5.66 9.54 -8.89
N LYS A 72 -4.73 9.44 -9.83
CA LYS A 72 -3.39 8.88 -9.60
C LYS A 72 -2.53 9.92 -8.91
N VAL A 73 -2.30 9.74 -7.61
CA VAL A 73 -1.45 10.62 -6.81
C VAL A 73 -0.04 10.06 -6.79
N HIS A 74 0.90 10.83 -7.29
CA HIS A 74 2.31 10.49 -7.32
C HIS A 74 2.94 10.52 -5.93
N THR A 75 4.00 9.74 -5.71
CA THR A 75 4.84 9.83 -4.51
C THR A 75 6.21 10.42 -4.79
N GLY A 76 6.59 10.48 -6.06
CA GLY A 76 7.94 10.87 -6.49
C GLY A 76 9.01 9.83 -6.13
N LEU A 77 8.62 8.58 -5.86
CA LEU A 77 9.53 7.53 -5.39
C LEU A 77 9.47 6.28 -6.27
N ARG A 78 10.65 5.71 -6.53
CA ARG A 78 10.83 4.35 -7.01
C ARG A 78 11.48 3.53 -5.90
N MET A 79 11.05 2.27 -5.74
CA MET A 79 11.57 1.42 -4.67
C MET A 79 11.94 0.04 -5.21
N ALA A 80 12.92 -0.57 -4.55
CA ALA A 80 13.36 -1.94 -4.82
C ALA A 80 13.43 -2.70 -3.50
N PRO A 81 12.38 -3.46 -3.15
CA PRO A 81 12.43 -4.38 -2.03
C PRO A 81 13.45 -5.50 -2.30
N PRO A 82 14.00 -6.13 -1.25
CA PRO A 82 14.92 -7.25 -1.43
C PRO A 82 14.20 -8.48 -1.95
N GLU A 83 14.97 -9.48 -2.38
CA GLU A 83 14.44 -10.76 -2.88
C GLU A 83 13.49 -11.42 -1.87
N GLY A 84 12.36 -11.95 -2.36
CA GLY A 84 11.31 -12.58 -1.56
C GLY A 84 10.38 -11.60 -0.84
N TRP A 85 10.45 -10.30 -1.17
CA TRP A 85 9.60 -9.29 -0.55
C TRP A 85 8.92 -8.40 -1.60
N TYR A 86 7.69 -8.00 -1.34
CA TYR A 86 6.97 -6.99 -2.10
C TYR A 86 6.50 -5.85 -1.19
N VAL A 87 6.03 -4.77 -1.77
CA VAL A 87 5.41 -3.68 -1.01
C VAL A 87 3.90 -3.69 -1.20
N ALA A 88 3.18 -3.79 -0.07
CA ALA A 88 1.73 -3.65 -0.04
C ALA A 88 1.35 -2.23 0.39
N ILE A 89 0.47 -1.57 -0.38
CA ILE A 89 -0.02 -0.21 -0.11
C ILE A 89 -1.46 -0.30 0.37
N TYR A 90 -1.73 0.33 1.51
CA TYR A 90 -3.02 0.32 2.21
C TYR A 90 -3.57 1.71 2.43
N ALA A 91 -4.88 1.79 2.66
CA ALA A 91 -5.53 3.01 3.12
C ALA A 91 -5.02 3.42 4.50
N ARG A 92 -4.94 4.73 4.75
CA ARG A 92 -4.78 5.28 6.10
C ARG A 92 -6.15 5.43 6.75
N SER A 93 -6.31 4.89 7.96
CA SER A 93 -7.60 4.87 8.67
C SER A 93 -8.23 6.26 8.79
N GLY A 94 -7.46 7.26 9.21
CA GLY A 94 -7.95 8.63 9.39
C GLY A 94 -8.40 9.27 8.07
N LEU A 95 -7.68 9.06 6.98
CA LEU A 95 -8.02 9.59 5.65
C LEU A 95 -9.29 8.90 5.12
N ALA A 96 -9.34 7.57 5.21
CA ALA A 96 -10.47 6.79 4.73
C ALA A 96 -11.78 7.07 5.51
N THR A 97 -11.70 7.12 6.84
CA THR A 97 -12.90 7.24 7.68
C THR A 97 -13.42 8.67 7.84
N LYS A 98 -12.54 9.68 7.81
CA LYS A 98 -12.92 11.08 8.03
C LYS A 98 -13.16 11.85 6.74
N GLN A 99 -12.41 11.53 5.67
CA GLN A 99 -12.45 12.23 4.39
C GLN A 99 -13.01 11.37 3.25
N GLY A 100 -13.19 10.08 3.48
CA GLY A 100 -13.65 9.17 2.44
C GLY A 100 -12.61 8.88 1.35
N LEU A 101 -11.34 9.17 1.59
CA LEU A 101 -10.25 8.94 0.62
C LEU A 101 -9.52 7.64 0.89
N ALA A 102 -9.52 6.73 -0.07
CA ALA A 102 -8.83 5.45 0.02
C ALA A 102 -8.29 4.98 -1.34
N PRO A 103 -7.27 4.12 -1.38
CA PRO A 103 -6.83 3.52 -2.63
C PRO A 103 -7.96 2.75 -3.31
N ALA A 104 -8.20 3.03 -4.59
CA ALA A 104 -9.29 2.44 -5.38
C ALA A 104 -9.16 0.90 -5.52
N ASN A 105 -7.95 0.40 -5.56
CA ASN A 105 -7.64 -1.04 -5.65
C ASN A 105 -7.65 -1.76 -4.30
N LYS A 106 -8.11 -1.12 -3.21
CA LYS A 106 -8.12 -1.64 -1.82
C LYS A 106 -6.72 -1.85 -1.27
N THR A 107 -5.92 -2.75 -1.87
CA THR A 107 -4.53 -3.00 -1.58
C THR A 107 -3.73 -2.88 -2.88
N GLY A 108 -2.78 -1.96 -2.90
CA GLY A 108 -1.81 -1.86 -4.00
C GLY A 108 -0.72 -2.90 -3.81
N ILE A 109 -0.45 -3.71 -4.83
CA ILE A 109 0.66 -4.65 -4.84
C ILE A 109 1.76 -4.06 -5.73
N CYS A 110 2.93 -3.86 -5.16
CA CYS A 110 4.13 -3.44 -5.89
C CYS A 110 5.13 -4.59 -5.81
N ASP A 111 5.26 -5.30 -6.92
CA ASP A 111 6.07 -6.51 -7.03
C ASP A 111 7.56 -6.23 -6.79
N GLN A 112 8.31 -7.27 -6.45
CA GLN A 112 9.74 -7.20 -6.19
C GLN A 112 10.54 -6.59 -7.34
N ASP A 113 10.15 -6.88 -8.58
CA ASP A 113 10.80 -6.44 -9.82
C ASP A 113 10.21 -5.15 -10.41
N TYR A 114 9.16 -4.58 -9.81
CA TYR A 114 8.61 -3.30 -10.25
C TYR A 114 9.59 -2.16 -10.00
N ARG A 115 9.91 -1.39 -11.06
CA ARG A 115 10.85 -0.27 -11.02
C ARG A 115 10.23 1.06 -11.44
N GLY A 116 8.91 1.08 -11.66
CA GLY A 116 8.17 2.31 -11.89
C GLY A 116 8.00 3.14 -10.62
N GLU A 117 7.44 4.32 -10.78
CA GLU A 117 7.06 5.16 -9.65
C GLU A 117 5.92 4.51 -8.85
N TYR A 118 6.00 4.58 -7.54
CA TYR A 118 4.92 4.18 -6.65
C TYR A 118 3.85 5.26 -6.65
N ILE A 119 2.73 4.96 -7.31
CA ILE A 119 1.58 5.86 -7.49
C ILE A 119 0.39 5.29 -6.72
N VAL A 120 -0.32 6.13 -6.00
CA VAL A 120 -1.55 5.76 -5.29
C VAL A 120 -2.75 6.22 -6.10
N ALA A 121 -3.54 5.28 -6.62
CA ALA A 121 -4.84 5.58 -7.23
C ALA A 121 -5.85 5.89 -6.11
N LEU A 122 -5.95 7.15 -5.72
CA LEU A 122 -6.78 7.59 -4.60
C LEU A 122 -8.20 7.88 -5.06
N HIS A 123 -9.19 7.21 -4.46
CA HIS A 123 -10.61 7.39 -4.76
C HIS A 123 -11.31 8.19 -3.67
N ASN A 124 -12.15 9.14 -4.07
CA ASN A 124 -13.01 9.89 -3.17
C ASN A 124 -14.38 9.21 -3.06
N HIS A 125 -14.62 8.50 -1.95
CA HIS A 125 -15.89 7.84 -1.64
C HIS A 125 -16.94 8.81 -1.05
N SER A 126 -16.57 10.07 -0.80
CA SER A 126 -17.47 11.06 -0.23
C SER A 126 -18.26 11.84 -1.30
N ASN A 127 -19.29 12.57 -0.88
CA ASN A 127 -20.11 13.42 -1.75
C ASN A 127 -19.61 14.86 -1.86
N ILE A 128 -18.41 15.16 -1.33
CA ILE A 128 -17.80 16.48 -1.40
C ILE A 128 -16.40 16.41 -2.02
N PRO A 129 -15.94 17.45 -2.72
CA PRO A 129 -14.57 17.49 -3.21
C PRO A 129 -13.57 17.41 -2.06
N GLN A 130 -12.48 16.69 -2.25
CA GLN A 130 -11.38 16.54 -1.31
C GLN A 130 -10.10 17.11 -1.91
N MET A 131 -9.34 17.83 -1.13
CA MET A 131 -8.07 18.42 -1.55
C MET A 131 -6.91 17.61 -0.96
N ILE A 132 -5.93 17.31 -1.80
CA ILE A 132 -4.64 16.75 -1.41
C ILE A 132 -3.57 17.79 -1.69
N THR A 133 -2.77 18.07 -0.68
CA THR A 133 -1.64 19.00 -0.74
C THR A 133 -0.33 18.22 -0.88
N HIS A 134 0.66 18.81 -1.56
CA HIS A 134 2.01 18.25 -1.61
C HIS A 134 2.53 17.96 -0.18
N GLY A 135 3.06 16.76 0.04
CA GLY A 135 3.51 16.32 1.35
C GLY A 135 2.43 15.76 2.26
N ASP A 136 1.16 15.71 1.84
CA ASP A 136 0.12 15.02 2.59
C ASP A 136 0.37 13.51 2.63
N ARG A 137 0.06 12.90 3.76
CA ARG A 137 0.13 11.43 3.91
C ARG A 137 -1.12 10.80 3.31
N ILE A 138 -1.00 10.17 2.14
CA ILE A 138 -2.12 9.68 1.32
C ILE A 138 -2.40 8.18 1.46
N ALA A 139 -1.41 7.42 1.85
CA ALA A 139 -1.48 5.96 2.02
C ALA A 139 -0.46 5.51 3.06
N GLN A 140 -0.45 4.24 3.36
CA GLN A 140 0.59 3.60 4.16
C GLN A 140 1.06 2.32 3.48
N MET A 141 2.33 1.96 3.65
CA MET A 141 2.95 0.80 3.03
C MET A 141 3.52 -0.17 4.06
N ALA A 142 3.39 -1.46 3.80
CA ALA A 142 4.10 -2.52 4.50
C ALA A 142 5.01 -3.27 3.54
N VAL A 143 6.12 -3.79 4.07
CA VAL A 143 7.00 -4.71 3.35
C VAL A 143 6.64 -6.11 3.76
N VAL A 144 6.25 -6.95 2.81
CA VAL A 144 5.62 -8.25 3.06
C VAL A 144 6.40 -9.34 2.35
N PRO A 145 6.75 -10.45 3.02
CA PRO A 145 7.37 -11.59 2.36
C PRO A 145 6.34 -12.31 1.48
N PHE A 146 6.79 -12.96 0.40
CA PHE A 146 5.93 -13.76 -0.46
C PHE A 146 6.64 -15.01 -0.96
N TRP A 147 5.83 -15.98 -1.33
CA TRP A 147 6.24 -17.18 -2.02
C TRP A 147 5.40 -17.32 -3.29
N GLN A 148 6.05 -17.68 -4.39
CA GLN A 148 5.35 -18.09 -5.60
C GLN A 148 5.00 -19.58 -5.46
N ALA A 149 3.77 -19.94 -5.80
CA ALA A 149 3.32 -21.31 -5.84
C ALA A 149 3.56 -21.90 -7.22
N ASP A 150 3.94 -23.19 -7.26
CA ASP A 150 3.82 -23.99 -8.45
C ASP A 150 2.38 -24.48 -8.57
N PHE A 151 1.76 -24.28 -9.72
CA PHE A 151 0.38 -24.69 -9.97
C PHE A 151 0.36 -26.02 -10.72
N GLU A 152 -0.26 -27.04 -10.12
CA GLU A 152 -0.47 -28.35 -10.70
C GLU A 152 -1.95 -28.53 -11.03
N GLU A 153 -2.26 -28.78 -12.31
CA GLU A 153 -3.62 -29.11 -12.74
C GLU A 153 -3.94 -30.57 -12.40
N VAL A 154 -4.98 -30.77 -11.61
CA VAL A 154 -5.48 -32.11 -11.25
C VAL A 154 -6.93 -32.26 -11.64
N SER A 155 -7.38 -33.50 -11.87
CA SER A 155 -8.78 -33.77 -12.24
C SER A 155 -9.75 -33.60 -11.08
N GLU A 156 -9.30 -33.85 -9.85
CA GLU A 156 -10.10 -33.76 -8.62
C GLU A 156 -9.21 -33.31 -7.45
N LEU A 157 -9.78 -32.58 -6.51
CA LEU A 157 -9.14 -32.26 -5.22
C LEU A 157 -9.58 -33.27 -4.16
N ASP A 158 -8.77 -33.41 -3.12
CA ASP A 158 -9.10 -34.22 -1.95
C ASP A 158 -10.37 -33.72 -1.23
N GLU A 159 -11.10 -34.63 -0.60
CA GLU A 159 -12.27 -34.29 0.21
C GLU A 159 -11.85 -33.74 1.57
N THR A 160 -12.57 -32.73 2.05
CA THR A 160 -12.37 -32.14 3.37
C THR A 160 -13.72 -32.04 4.12
N GLU A 161 -13.69 -31.97 5.45
CA GLU A 161 -14.89 -31.78 6.27
C GLU A 161 -15.69 -30.53 5.87
N ARG A 162 -15.02 -29.46 5.46
CA ARG A 162 -15.66 -28.23 4.97
C ARG A 162 -16.22 -28.36 3.56
N GLY A 163 -15.63 -29.17 2.71
CA GLY A 163 -16.00 -29.31 1.29
C GLY A 163 -16.10 -27.97 0.59
N ALA A 164 -17.17 -27.77 -0.18
CA ALA A 164 -17.45 -26.54 -0.92
C ALA A 164 -18.09 -25.41 -0.08
N GLY A 165 -18.19 -25.54 1.23
CA GLY A 165 -18.83 -24.58 2.11
C GLY A 165 -18.11 -23.24 2.16
N GLY A 166 -18.81 -22.15 1.79
CA GLY A 166 -18.30 -20.76 1.76
C GLY A 166 -19.44 -19.76 1.96
N PHE A 167 -19.12 -18.45 1.89
CA PHE A 167 -20.08 -17.32 1.94
C PHE A 167 -21.08 -17.38 3.11
N GLY A 168 -20.62 -17.81 4.28
CA GLY A 168 -21.46 -17.88 5.48
C GLY A 168 -22.20 -19.20 5.67
N SER A 169 -21.75 -20.29 5.03
CA SER A 169 -22.30 -21.65 5.19
C SER A 169 -22.27 -22.14 6.65
N THR A 170 -21.45 -21.54 7.54
CA THR A 170 -21.36 -21.83 8.97
C THR A 170 -22.37 -21.02 9.82
N GLY A 171 -23.28 -20.25 9.20
CA GLY A 171 -24.28 -19.42 9.88
C GLY A 171 -23.73 -18.11 10.44
N LYS A 172 -24.64 -17.31 11.05
CA LYS A 172 -24.29 -16.03 11.71
C LYS A 172 -24.06 -16.18 13.22
N GLN A 173 -24.03 -17.40 13.72
CA GLN A 173 -23.63 -17.74 15.10
C GLN A 173 -23.02 -19.12 15.10
#